data_5afd2f9a4dc8be3caaac7e78781db8bf
#
_entry.id   5afd2f9a4dc8be3caaac7e78781db8bf
#
_cell.length_a   1.000
_cell.length_b   1.000
_cell.length_c   1.000
_cell.angle_alpha   90.00
_cell.angle_beta   90.00
_cell.angle_gamma   90.00
#
_symmetry.space_group_name_H-M   'P 1'
#
loop_
_entity.id
_entity.type
_entity.pdbx_description
1 polymer ?
#
loop_
_entity_poly.entity_id
_entity_poly.type
_entity_poly.pdbx_seq_one_letter_code
_entity_poly.pdbx_strand_id
1 'polypeptide(L)'
;MIVMNTNHPKIGIRPIIDGRRGGIRESLEEMTMSMARRVAELYHDTLRYEDGAPVECVLADTTIGGVAEAAAAAEKFRNSGVGAVLSVTPCWCYGAETIDMDPLMPKAIWGFNGTERPGAVYLASALAGHNQKGLPAFGIYGRDVQDLDDRTIPADVREKLLRFGRAAVAVMQLRGKSYLSIGSVSMGIAGSMPDASFFQEYLGMRNEAVDCSEIERRIELGIYDHEEYERAMAWVERNCKSREGKDCNPAHLCFSREEKDAVWAYVVKMTMIFRDLMQGNPVLARMGFEEEAAGHNAISGGFQGQRQWTDFRPDGDFSEAILNSSFDWNGIRRPIPFATENDTLNGVTMLLLHLLTCRAQLFADVRTYWSPEAVRRVTGRELTGRASGGIIHLINSGSCTLDATGRISDAEGRPTMKPFWELTEADVEACLGATTWYPAGREYMRGGGFSSHFLTRGEMPMTMCRLNLVKGLGPVLQIAEGWAVNVDESIFETINLRTDRTWPTTFFAPRLTGHGPFRDIYSVMNAWGANHGAISYGHVGQEMATLASMLRIPVAMHNLDADDLFRPSAWGAFGSEPEGADYRACRNYGPLYR
;
A
#
# COMPACT_ATOMS: atom_id res chain seq x y z
N MET A 1 -6.89 -18.68 -24.50
CA MET A 1 -6.08 -18.68 -23.25
C MET A 1 -5.53 -17.26 -23.07
N ILE A 2 -6.20 -16.45 -22.24
CA ILE A 2 -5.68 -15.13 -21.90
C ILE A 2 -4.52 -15.38 -20.94
N VAL A 3 -3.29 -15.38 -21.46
CA VAL A 3 -2.08 -15.40 -20.62
C VAL A 3 -2.02 -14.02 -19.99
N MET A 4 -2.24 -13.93 -18.68
CA MET A 4 -1.90 -12.72 -17.95
C MET A 4 -0.42 -12.44 -18.21
N ASN A 5 -0.15 -11.31 -18.84
CA ASN A 5 1.20 -10.92 -19.19
C ASN A 5 1.94 -10.59 -17.89
N THR A 6 2.79 -11.50 -17.42
CA THR A 6 3.61 -11.36 -16.21
C THR A 6 4.82 -10.45 -16.43
N ASN A 7 4.79 -9.61 -17.48
CA ASN A 7 5.90 -8.74 -17.80
C ASN A 7 5.86 -7.54 -16.83
N HIS A 8 6.63 -7.62 -15.76
CA HIS A 8 6.77 -6.54 -14.78
C HIS A 8 7.45 -5.32 -15.41
N PRO A 9 7.06 -4.09 -15.04
CA PRO A 9 7.77 -2.89 -15.44
C PRO A 9 9.16 -2.86 -14.80
N LYS A 10 10.17 -2.42 -15.55
CA LYS A 10 11.58 -2.49 -15.17
C LYS A 10 12.14 -1.13 -14.76
N ILE A 11 13.26 -1.12 -14.02
CA ILE A 11 14.00 0.11 -13.73
C ILE A 11 15.16 0.23 -14.72
N GLY A 12 15.22 1.35 -15.44
CA GLY A 12 16.32 1.68 -16.35
C GLY A 12 17.50 2.29 -15.60
N ILE A 13 18.69 1.73 -15.76
CA ILE A 13 19.91 2.28 -15.18
C ILE A 13 20.75 2.94 -16.27
N ARG A 14 21.07 4.23 -16.07
CA ARG A 14 21.76 5.11 -17.03
C ARG A 14 23.15 5.43 -16.51
N PRO A 15 24.22 4.77 -17.01
CA PRO A 15 25.61 5.07 -16.65
C PRO A 15 26.08 6.33 -17.38
N ILE A 16 26.17 7.45 -16.68
CA ILE A 16 26.55 8.76 -17.24
C ILE A 16 28.04 8.98 -17.09
N ILE A 17 28.71 9.38 -18.17
CA ILE A 17 30.15 9.54 -18.25
C ILE A 17 30.56 10.85 -18.92
N ASP A 18 31.77 11.33 -18.62
CA ASP A 18 32.38 12.42 -19.36
C ASP A 18 32.54 12.04 -20.84
N GLY A 19 31.89 12.76 -21.72
CA GLY A 19 31.89 12.47 -23.17
C GLY A 19 33.18 12.74 -23.90
N ARG A 20 34.17 13.40 -23.26
CA ARG A 20 35.46 13.77 -23.89
C ARG A 20 36.34 12.56 -24.09
N ARG A 21 36.57 12.21 -25.34
CA ARG A 21 37.48 11.11 -25.74
C ARG A 21 38.95 11.54 -25.72
N GLY A 22 39.86 10.58 -25.88
CA GLY A 22 41.29 10.82 -25.86
C GLY A 22 41.93 10.71 -24.48
N GLY A 23 41.41 9.81 -23.66
CA GLY A 23 41.93 9.44 -22.35
C GLY A 23 40.98 9.69 -21.17
N ILE A 24 40.13 10.71 -21.20
CA ILE A 24 39.24 11.02 -20.07
C ILE A 24 38.14 9.97 -19.97
N ARG A 25 37.32 9.83 -21.00
CA ARG A 25 36.23 8.86 -21.04
C ARG A 25 36.71 7.43 -20.82
N GLU A 26 37.75 7.06 -21.55
CA GLU A 26 38.33 5.73 -21.52
C GLU A 26 38.81 5.33 -20.12
N SER A 27 39.33 6.28 -19.34
CA SER A 27 39.77 6.05 -17.96
C SER A 27 38.59 5.83 -16.95
N LEU A 28 37.37 6.12 -17.34
CA LEU A 28 36.16 6.10 -16.46
C LEU A 28 35.14 5.04 -16.85
N GLU A 29 35.24 4.44 -18.04
CA GLU A 29 34.27 3.47 -18.57
C GLU A 29 33.93 2.37 -17.56
N GLU A 30 34.95 1.69 -17.04
CA GLU A 30 34.75 0.57 -16.13
C GLU A 30 34.15 1.01 -14.80
N MET A 31 34.58 2.13 -14.23
CA MET A 31 34.00 2.66 -13.00
C MET A 31 32.52 2.98 -13.18
N THR A 32 32.17 3.67 -14.26
CA THR A 32 30.80 4.09 -14.55
C THR A 32 29.88 2.89 -14.75
N MET A 33 30.28 1.92 -15.55
CA MET A 33 29.51 0.68 -15.75
C MET A 33 29.44 -0.17 -14.49
N SER A 34 30.49 -0.21 -13.68
CA SER A 34 30.47 -0.91 -12.38
C SER A 34 29.48 -0.30 -11.41
N MET A 35 29.37 1.04 -11.33
CA MET A 35 28.32 1.69 -10.53
C MET A 35 26.92 1.26 -10.97
N ALA A 36 26.65 1.25 -12.28
CA ALA A 36 25.36 0.85 -12.81
C ALA A 36 25.02 -0.61 -12.50
N ARG A 37 25.96 -1.53 -12.69
CA ARG A 37 25.77 -2.97 -12.40
C ARG A 37 25.46 -3.19 -10.92
N ARG A 38 26.22 -2.58 -10.01
CA ARG A 38 26.02 -2.73 -8.56
C ARG A 38 24.67 -2.21 -8.08
N VAL A 39 24.15 -1.15 -8.69
CA VAL A 39 22.78 -0.69 -8.37
C VAL A 39 21.75 -1.69 -8.89
N ALA A 40 21.94 -2.23 -10.11
CA ALA A 40 21.05 -3.25 -10.65
C ALA A 40 21.04 -4.53 -9.77
N GLU A 41 22.20 -4.97 -9.32
CA GLU A 41 22.37 -6.08 -8.37
C GLU A 41 21.68 -5.76 -7.03
N LEU A 42 21.92 -4.58 -6.46
CA LEU A 42 21.26 -4.14 -5.22
C LEU A 42 19.74 -4.21 -5.34
N TYR A 43 19.17 -3.74 -6.43
CA TYR A 43 17.73 -3.75 -6.64
C TYR A 43 17.21 -5.18 -6.84
N HIS A 44 17.85 -5.98 -7.66
CA HIS A 44 17.49 -7.38 -7.88
C HIS A 44 17.50 -8.19 -6.57
N ASP A 45 18.52 -8.02 -5.76
CA ASP A 45 18.68 -8.79 -4.52
C ASP A 45 17.74 -8.34 -3.40
N THR A 46 17.38 -7.05 -3.36
CA THR A 46 16.67 -6.45 -2.21
C THR A 46 15.22 -6.14 -2.50
N LEU A 47 14.87 -5.71 -3.71
CA LEU A 47 13.51 -5.28 -4.05
C LEU A 47 12.69 -6.41 -4.66
N ARG A 48 11.38 -6.38 -4.39
CA ARG A 48 10.43 -7.35 -4.94
C ARG A 48 9.24 -6.63 -5.54
N TYR A 49 8.65 -7.22 -6.58
CA TYR A 49 7.31 -6.88 -7.02
C TYR A 49 6.26 -7.44 -6.05
N GLU A 50 5.00 -7.05 -6.21
CA GLU A 50 3.90 -7.49 -5.34
C GLU A 50 3.67 -9.00 -5.30
N ASP A 51 4.14 -9.73 -6.32
CA ASP A 51 4.07 -11.20 -6.43
C ASP A 51 5.30 -11.93 -5.87
N GLY A 52 6.27 -11.18 -5.31
CA GLY A 52 7.49 -11.71 -4.74
C GLY A 52 8.64 -11.89 -5.73
N ALA A 53 8.43 -11.65 -7.03
CA ALA A 53 9.49 -11.73 -8.03
C ALA A 53 10.56 -10.65 -7.80
N PRO A 54 11.86 -10.95 -8.01
CA PRO A 54 12.93 -9.96 -7.93
C PRO A 54 12.73 -8.83 -8.94
N VAL A 55 13.06 -7.60 -8.55
CA VAL A 55 12.97 -6.45 -9.45
C VAL A 55 14.02 -6.55 -10.55
N GLU A 56 13.56 -6.37 -11.80
CA GLU A 56 14.41 -6.38 -12.98
C GLU A 56 14.90 -4.97 -13.33
N CYS A 57 16.20 -4.89 -13.69
CA CYS A 57 16.81 -3.67 -14.20
C CYS A 57 17.26 -3.84 -15.64
N VAL A 58 17.16 -2.75 -16.41
CA VAL A 58 17.69 -2.65 -17.78
C VAL A 58 18.82 -1.63 -17.79
N LEU A 59 20.04 -2.06 -18.08
CA LEU A 59 21.17 -1.16 -18.25
C LEU A 59 21.21 -0.63 -19.68
N ALA A 60 21.61 0.63 -19.87
CA ALA A 60 21.98 1.13 -21.20
C ALA A 60 23.14 0.29 -21.77
N ASP A 61 23.17 0.10 -23.10
CA ASP A 61 24.17 -0.75 -23.75
C ASP A 61 25.60 -0.19 -23.65
N THR A 62 25.70 1.13 -23.58
CA THR A 62 26.95 1.86 -23.43
C THR A 62 26.83 2.91 -22.34
N THR A 63 27.96 3.44 -21.89
CA THR A 63 27.97 4.68 -21.10
C THR A 63 27.42 5.83 -21.93
N ILE A 64 26.78 6.80 -21.26
CA ILE A 64 26.09 7.94 -21.88
C ILE A 64 26.92 9.20 -21.66
N GLY A 65 27.63 9.63 -22.71
CA GLY A 65 28.45 10.83 -22.69
C GLY A 65 27.94 11.96 -23.58
N GLY A 66 26.83 11.75 -24.32
CA GLY A 66 26.25 12.73 -25.22
C GLY A 66 24.84 12.37 -25.68
N VAL A 67 24.25 13.23 -26.52
CA VAL A 67 22.84 13.15 -26.97
C VAL A 67 22.52 11.85 -27.69
N ALA A 68 23.39 11.37 -28.58
CA ALA A 68 23.12 10.16 -29.36
C ALA A 68 22.99 8.91 -28.46
N GLU A 69 23.85 8.78 -27.46
CA GLU A 69 23.84 7.67 -26.50
C GLU A 69 22.64 7.79 -25.54
N ALA A 70 22.29 9.03 -25.14
CA ALA A 70 21.08 9.28 -24.34
C ALA A 70 19.79 8.89 -25.09
N ALA A 71 19.71 9.19 -26.39
CA ALA A 71 18.59 8.82 -27.25
C ALA A 71 18.49 7.31 -27.44
N ALA A 72 19.62 6.63 -27.69
CA ALA A 72 19.67 5.17 -27.82
C ALA A 72 19.23 4.46 -26.52
N ALA A 73 19.67 4.96 -25.35
CA ALA A 73 19.22 4.46 -24.06
C ALA A 73 17.71 4.65 -23.85
N ALA A 74 17.15 5.81 -24.20
CA ALA A 74 15.73 6.09 -24.10
C ALA A 74 14.89 5.15 -25.01
N GLU A 75 15.35 4.88 -26.23
CA GLU A 75 14.71 3.94 -27.14
C GLU A 75 14.75 2.51 -26.62
N LYS A 76 15.91 2.04 -26.15
CA LYS A 76 16.04 0.72 -25.51
C LYS A 76 15.07 0.57 -24.33
N PHE A 77 15.02 1.55 -23.43
CA PHE A 77 14.19 1.51 -22.24
C PHE A 77 12.71 1.45 -22.58
N ARG A 78 12.24 2.25 -23.54
CA ARG A 78 10.86 2.21 -24.03
C ARG A 78 10.51 0.82 -24.55
N ASN A 79 11.37 0.21 -25.35
CA ASN A 79 11.17 -1.12 -25.95
C ASN A 79 11.27 -2.26 -24.92
N SER A 80 11.91 -2.02 -23.78
CA SER A 80 12.11 -3.00 -22.71
C SER A 80 11.07 -2.91 -21.56
N GLY A 81 10.09 -2.01 -21.64
CA GLY A 81 9.08 -1.84 -20.60
C GLY A 81 9.62 -1.16 -19.32
N VAL A 82 10.58 -0.27 -19.47
CA VAL A 82 11.11 0.54 -18.35
C VAL A 82 10.05 1.56 -17.93
N GLY A 83 9.77 1.63 -16.62
CA GLY A 83 8.79 2.55 -16.02
C GLY A 83 9.40 3.60 -15.08
N ALA A 84 10.67 3.47 -14.71
CA ALA A 84 11.42 4.45 -13.91
C ALA A 84 12.90 4.41 -14.29
N VAL A 85 13.62 5.52 -14.09
CA VAL A 85 15.05 5.59 -14.46
C VAL A 85 15.92 6.09 -13.30
N LEU A 86 17.12 5.51 -13.20
CA LEU A 86 18.18 5.97 -12.32
C LEU A 86 19.43 6.27 -13.14
N SER A 87 19.93 7.49 -13.10
CA SER A 87 21.23 7.87 -13.64
C SER A 87 22.30 7.74 -12.55
N VAL A 88 23.45 7.16 -12.88
CA VAL A 88 24.62 7.09 -11.99
C VAL A 88 25.83 7.71 -12.67
N THR A 89 26.64 8.46 -11.93
CA THR A 89 27.83 9.08 -12.52
C THR A 89 28.96 9.23 -11.50
N PRO A 90 30.20 8.84 -11.88
CA PRO A 90 31.37 9.09 -11.06
C PRO A 90 31.97 10.49 -11.30
N CYS A 91 31.53 11.24 -12.31
CA CYS A 91 32.25 12.41 -12.80
C CYS A 91 31.32 13.47 -13.40
N TRP A 92 31.93 14.58 -13.83
CA TRP A 92 31.26 15.57 -14.68
C TRP A 92 30.81 14.97 -16.02
N CYS A 93 29.68 15.43 -16.52
CA CYS A 93 29.18 15.17 -17.87
C CYS A 93 28.35 16.35 -18.39
N TYR A 94 27.99 16.33 -19.67
CA TYR A 94 27.13 17.33 -20.30
C TYR A 94 25.66 17.19 -19.86
N GLY A 95 25.28 17.91 -18.79
CA GLY A 95 24.00 17.73 -18.11
C GLY A 95 22.77 17.95 -18.99
N ALA A 96 22.82 18.93 -19.91
CA ALA A 96 21.66 19.20 -20.79
C ALA A 96 21.46 18.12 -21.88
N GLU A 97 22.51 17.42 -22.27
CA GLU A 97 22.51 16.47 -23.38
C GLU A 97 22.19 15.04 -22.94
N THR A 98 22.48 14.71 -21.68
CA THR A 98 22.44 13.34 -21.18
C THR A 98 21.26 13.03 -20.26
N ILE A 99 20.45 14.04 -19.87
CA ILE A 99 19.27 13.83 -19.00
C ILE A 99 18.18 12.99 -19.71
N ASP A 100 17.37 12.30 -18.91
CA ASP A 100 16.20 11.61 -19.40
C ASP A 100 15.04 12.58 -19.60
N MET A 101 14.45 12.62 -20.79
CA MET A 101 13.44 13.59 -21.20
C MET A 101 12.00 13.06 -21.07
N ASP A 102 11.78 11.80 -20.70
CA ASP A 102 10.42 11.25 -20.57
C ASP A 102 9.69 11.86 -19.36
N PRO A 103 8.57 12.59 -19.55
CA PRO A 103 7.87 13.25 -18.47
C PRO A 103 7.11 12.29 -17.52
N LEU A 104 6.84 11.06 -17.96
CA LEU A 104 6.04 10.08 -17.22
C LEU A 104 6.87 9.13 -16.38
N MET A 105 8.19 9.16 -16.50
CA MET A 105 9.07 8.29 -15.72
C MET A 105 9.54 8.97 -14.43
N PRO A 106 9.34 8.35 -13.26
CA PRO A 106 10.07 8.71 -12.05
C PRO A 106 11.59 8.65 -12.28
N LYS A 107 12.32 9.65 -11.76
CA LYS A 107 13.75 9.82 -12.05
C LYS A 107 14.56 10.06 -10.79
N ALA A 108 15.71 9.38 -10.70
CA ALA A 108 16.72 9.71 -9.70
C ALA A 108 18.12 9.82 -10.35
N ILE A 109 19.00 10.55 -9.67
CA ILE A 109 20.39 10.70 -10.08
C ILE A 109 21.28 10.47 -8.87
N TRP A 110 22.20 9.51 -8.96
CA TRP A 110 23.26 9.31 -7.98
C TRP A 110 24.58 9.86 -8.51
N GLY A 111 25.06 10.94 -7.88
CA GLY A 111 26.38 11.51 -8.10
C GLY A 111 27.39 10.99 -7.07
N PHE A 112 28.51 10.41 -7.54
CA PHE A 112 29.58 9.94 -6.70
C PHE A 112 30.24 11.10 -5.93
N ASN A 113 30.44 10.93 -4.62
CA ASN A 113 31.12 11.92 -3.79
C ASN A 113 32.62 11.66 -3.77
N GLY A 114 33.35 12.10 -4.79
CA GLY A 114 34.80 11.99 -4.89
C GLY A 114 35.45 13.34 -5.20
N THR A 115 36.74 13.47 -4.91
CA THR A 115 37.49 14.72 -5.10
C THR A 115 38.09 14.86 -6.50
N GLU A 116 38.61 13.78 -7.07
CA GLU A 116 39.32 13.78 -8.36
C GLU A 116 38.38 13.91 -9.55
N ARG A 117 37.21 13.31 -9.45
CA ARG A 117 36.18 13.27 -10.49
C ARG A 117 34.80 13.40 -9.84
N PRO A 118 34.40 14.61 -9.40
CA PRO A 118 33.22 14.76 -8.55
C PRO A 118 31.92 14.59 -9.35
N GLY A 119 31.20 13.51 -9.12
CA GLY A 119 29.85 13.28 -9.65
C GLY A 119 28.83 14.30 -9.15
N ALA A 120 29.11 14.95 -8.02
CA ALA A 120 28.28 16.03 -7.45
C ALA A 120 28.06 17.20 -8.43
N VAL A 121 29.06 17.53 -9.25
CA VAL A 121 28.97 18.64 -10.22
C VAL A 121 27.95 18.32 -11.32
N TYR A 122 27.98 17.09 -11.83
CA TYR A 122 26.96 16.62 -12.76
C TYR A 122 25.58 16.55 -12.08
N LEU A 123 25.51 15.96 -10.89
CA LEU A 123 24.26 15.85 -10.13
C LEU A 123 23.56 17.20 -9.99
N ALA A 124 24.28 18.23 -9.53
CA ALA A 124 23.72 19.57 -9.36
C ALA A 124 23.26 20.18 -10.70
N SER A 125 24.08 20.06 -11.75
CA SER A 125 23.74 20.57 -13.09
C SER A 125 22.55 19.84 -13.70
N ALA A 126 22.50 18.50 -13.59
CA ALA A 126 21.41 17.70 -14.12
C ALA A 126 20.10 17.95 -13.37
N LEU A 127 20.11 18.07 -12.04
CA LEU A 127 18.93 18.42 -11.25
C LEU A 127 18.40 19.80 -11.63
N ALA A 128 19.27 20.81 -11.79
CA ALA A 128 18.88 22.12 -12.26
C ALA A 128 18.25 22.07 -13.65
N GLY A 129 18.83 21.29 -14.57
CA GLY A 129 18.30 21.06 -15.91
C GLY A 129 16.94 20.38 -15.91
N HIS A 130 16.75 19.37 -15.08
CA HIS A 130 15.46 18.70 -14.86
C HIS A 130 14.41 19.67 -14.30
N ASN A 131 14.76 20.46 -13.29
CA ASN A 131 13.87 21.44 -12.68
C ASN A 131 13.43 22.51 -13.72
N GLN A 132 14.36 23.02 -14.52
CA GLN A 132 14.06 23.99 -15.58
C GLN A 132 13.10 23.45 -16.64
N LYS A 133 13.16 22.15 -16.92
CA LYS A 133 12.30 21.48 -17.91
C LYS A 133 10.98 20.96 -17.35
N GLY A 134 10.71 21.12 -16.07
CA GLY A 134 9.50 20.57 -15.42
C GLY A 134 9.51 19.04 -15.28
N LEU A 135 10.69 18.43 -15.19
CA LEU A 135 10.92 16.99 -15.06
C LEU A 135 11.51 16.67 -13.67
N PRO A 136 10.71 16.68 -12.59
CA PRO A 136 11.25 16.53 -11.24
C PRO A 136 12.07 15.25 -11.08
N ALA A 137 13.24 15.37 -10.44
CA ALA A 137 14.15 14.26 -10.20
C ALA A 137 14.65 14.26 -8.75
N PHE A 138 14.89 13.04 -8.23
CA PHE A 138 15.47 12.82 -6.90
C PHE A 138 17.00 12.88 -6.98
N GLY A 139 17.61 13.62 -6.07
CA GLY A 139 19.08 13.69 -5.96
C GLY A 139 19.61 12.76 -4.90
N ILE A 140 20.61 11.94 -5.24
CA ILE A 140 21.28 11.02 -4.32
C ILE A 140 22.76 11.38 -4.27
N TYR A 141 23.25 11.68 -3.07
CA TYR A 141 24.62 12.06 -2.81
C TYR A 141 25.07 11.51 -1.45
N GLY A 142 26.25 10.90 -1.40
CA GLY A 142 26.82 10.36 -0.17
C GLY A 142 27.37 11.45 0.75
N ARG A 143 27.26 11.24 2.07
CA ARG A 143 27.74 12.19 3.07
C ARG A 143 29.28 12.29 3.07
N ASP A 144 29.95 11.14 3.00
CA ASP A 144 31.40 11.07 3.10
C ASP A 144 32.05 10.96 1.72
N VAL A 145 33.25 11.52 1.58
CA VAL A 145 34.08 11.42 0.37
C VAL A 145 34.57 9.99 0.20
N GLN A 146 34.44 9.49 -1.02
CA GLN A 146 34.96 8.17 -1.42
C GLN A 146 36.22 8.34 -2.27
N ASP A 147 37.19 7.45 -2.10
CA ASP A 147 38.37 7.37 -2.97
C ASP A 147 37.93 6.89 -4.37
N LEU A 148 38.70 7.28 -5.40
CA LEU A 148 38.35 7.00 -6.80
C LEU A 148 38.22 5.50 -7.11
N ASP A 149 38.94 4.66 -6.43
CA ASP A 149 38.95 3.20 -6.57
C ASP A 149 37.91 2.49 -5.66
N ASP A 150 37.28 3.22 -4.74
CA ASP A 150 36.21 2.65 -3.92
C ASP A 150 34.99 2.26 -4.78
N ARG A 151 34.66 0.98 -4.70
CA ARG A 151 33.53 0.38 -5.45
C ARG A 151 32.32 0.12 -4.59
N THR A 152 32.32 0.50 -3.32
CA THR A 152 31.19 0.27 -2.41
C THR A 152 30.05 1.26 -2.64
N ILE A 153 28.84 0.90 -2.21
CA ILE A 153 27.71 1.81 -2.10
C ILE A 153 27.62 2.20 -0.62
N PRO A 154 27.87 3.46 -0.25
CA PRO A 154 27.77 3.91 1.13
C PRO A 154 26.37 3.66 1.72
N ALA A 155 26.29 3.46 3.03
CA ALA A 155 25.04 3.10 3.69
C ALA A 155 23.90 4.12 3.47
N ASP A 156 24.21 5.42 3.57
CA ASP A 156 23.25 6.51 3.34
C ASP A 156 22.82 6.63 1.86
N VAL A 157 23.72 6.34 0.92
CA VAL A 157 23.40 6.24 -0.51
C VAL A 157 22.51 5.01 -0.77
N ARG A 158 22.89 3.86 -0.18
CA ARG A 158 22.11 2.62 -0.30
C ARG A 158 20.69 2.80 0.19
N GLU A 159 20.50 3.48 1.32
CA GLU A 159 19.17 3.78 1.86
C GLU A 159 18.32 4.59 0.88
N LYS A 160 18.87 5.69 0.33
CA LYS A 160 18.16 6.54 -0.64
C LYS A 160 17.88 5.81 -1.96
N LEU A 161 18.82 4.99 -2.45
CA LEU A 161 18.61 4.14 -3.63
C LEU A 161 17.43 3.19 -3.41
N LEU A 162 17.41 2.48 -2.27
CA LEU A 162 16.33 1.54 -1.96
C LEU A 162 14.99 2.25 -1.75
N ARG A 163 14.97 3.41 -1.10
CA ARG A 163 13.75 4.22 -0.92
C ARG A 163 13.18 4.68 -2.26
N PHE A 164 14.02 5.21 -3.16
CA PHE A 164 13.60 5.52 -4.52
C PHE A 164 13.11 4.27 -5.26
N GLY A 165 13.86 3.18 -5.22
CA GLY A 165 13.54 1.94 -5.91
C GLY A 165 12.20 1.36 -5.48
N ARG A 166 11.91 1.27 -4.17
CA ARG A 166 10.61 0.79 -3.64
C ARG A 166 9.46 1.66 -4.12
N ALA A 167 9.58 2.98 -3.98
CA ALA A 167 8.55 3.91 -4.42
C ALA A 167 8.33 3.83 -5.95
N ALA A 168 9.40 3.75 -6.74
CA ALA A 168 9.33 3.61 -8.19
C ALA A 168 8.64 2.30 -8.60
N VAL A 169 8.98 1.17 -7.98
CA VAL A 169 8.34 -0.13 -8.23
C VAL A 169 6.86 -0.07 -7.93
N ALA A 170 6.45 0.56 -6.81
CA ALA A 170 5.04 0.74 -6.47
C ALA A 170 4.30 1.57 -7.54
N VAL A 171 4.87 2.72 -7.93
CA VAL A 171 4.26 3.61 -8.95
C VAL A 171 4.15 2.93 -10.31
N MET A 172 5.18 2.21 -10.74
CA MET A 172 5.17 1.52 -12.04
C MET A 172 4.09 0.44 -12.14
N GLN A 173 3.78 -0.25 -11.03
CA GLN A 173 2.79 -1.32 -11.00
C GLN A 173 1.34 -0.82 -11.09
N LEU A 174 1.07 0.46 -10.83
CA LEU A 174 -0.27 1.05 -10.96
C LEU A 174 -0.71 1.20 -12.42
N ARG A 175 0.24 1.55 -13.30
CA ARG A 175 -0.07 1.99 -14.67
C ARG A 175 -0.79 0.91 -15.47
N GLY A 176 -1.97 1.27 -16.01
CA GLY A 176 -2.79 0.41 -16.85
C GLY A 176 -3.62 -0.63 -16.09
N LYS A 177 -3.54 -0.65 -14.76
CA LYS A 177 -4.36 -1.48 -13.88
C LYS A 177 -5.72 -0.84 -13.60
N SER A 178 -6.58 -1.55 -12.88
CA SER A 178 -7.90 -1.06 -12.49
C SER A 178 -8.10 -1.10 -10.98
N TYR A 179 -8.95 -0.22 -10.49
CA TYR A 179 -9.68 -0.35 -9.24
C TYR A 179 -11.11 -0.77 -9.56
N LEU A 180 -11.63 -1.81 -8.91
CA LEU A 180 -12.99 -2.29 -9.14
C LEU A 180 -13.93 -1.93 -8.00
N SER A 181 -14.91 -1.08 -8.28
CA SER A 181 -16.03 -0.82 -7.38
C SER A 181 -17.15 -1.82 -7.62
N ILE A 182 -17.54 -2.59 -6.60
CA ILE A 182 -18.70 -3.48 -6.65
C ILE A 182 -19.85 -2.80 -5.91
N GLY A 183 -20.81 -2.33 -6.67
CA GLY A 183 -21.86 -1.43 -6.20
C GLY A 183 -21.38 0.02 -6.05
N SER A 184 -22.06 0.78 -5.20
CA SER A 184 -21.74 2.17 -4.88
C SER A 184 -20.96 2.25 -3.55
N VAL A 185 -20.89 3.44 -2.96
CA VAL A 185 -20.39 3.62 -1.58
C VAL A 185 -21.50 3.30 -0.59
N SER A 186 -21.15 2.67 0.53
CA SER A 186 -22.10 2.38 1.61
C SER A 186 -22.65 3.67 2.23
N MET A 187 -23.95 3.69 2.48
CA MET A 187 -24.65 4.76 3.25
C MET A 187 -24.27 6.19 2.83
N GLY A 188 -23.76 6.39 1.61
CA GLY A 188 -23.35 7.71 1.13
C GLY A 188 -22.20 8.34 1.93
N ILE A 189 -21.23 7.54 2.37
CA ILE A 189 -20.04 8.03 3.10
C ILE A 189 -19.37 9.13 2.28
N ALA A 190 -19.41 10.35 2.81
CA ALA A 190 -18.88 11.52 2.13
C ALA A 190 -17.36 11.49 2.06
N GLY A 191 -16.80 11.93 0.91
CA GLY A 191 -15.36 11.99 0.71
C GLY A 191 -14.69 10.65 0.39
N SER A 192 -15.45 9.60 0.08
CA SER A 192 -14.90 8.27 -0.21
C SER A 192 -14.78 7.96 -1.70
N MET A 193 -15.60 8.54 -2.56
CA MET A 193 -15.60 8.28 -4.01
C MET A 193 -14.97 9.43 -4.79
N PRO A 194 -13.82 9.21 -5.43
CA PRO A 194 -13.21 10.19 -6.31
C PRO A 194 -13.82 10.13 -7.72
N ASP A 195 -13.64 11.20 -8.48
CA ASP A 195 -13.87 11.16 -9.93
C ASP A 195 -12.90 10.21 -10.64
N ALA A 196 -13.33 9.63 -11.76
CA ALA A 196 -12.49 8.75 -12.56
C ALA A 196 -11.18 9.42 -13.03
N SER A 197 -11.19 10.76 -13.22
CA SER A 197 -10.01 11.55 -13.54
C SER A 197 -8.89 11.43 -12.50
N PHE A 198 -9.21 11.24 -11.21
CA PHE A 198 -8.21 10.99 -10.18
C PHE A 198 -7.38 9.73 -10.49
N PHE A 199 -8.03 8.64 -10.85
CA PHE A 199 -7.34 7.39 -11.19
C PHE A 199 -6.45 7.55 -12.42
N GLN A 200 -6.98 8.17 -13.46
CA GLN A 200 -6.25 8.37 -14.72
C GLN A 200 -5.07 9.32 -14.56
N GLU A 201 -5.31 10.51 -13.99
CA GLU A 201 -4.33 11.60 -13.97
C GLU A 201 -3.22 11.37 -12.91
N TYR A 202 -3.55 10.84 -11.73
CA TYR A 202 -2.57 10.66 -10.65
C TYR A 202 -1.97 9.26 -10.61
N LEU A 203 -2.74 8.21 -10.93
CA LEU A 203 -2.33 6.83 -10.76
C LEU A 203 -2.06 6.10 -12.09
N GLY A 204 -2.50 6.64 -13.22
CA GLY A 204 -2.44 5.96 -14.52
C GLY A 204 -3.32 4.71 -14.57
N MET A 205 -4.35 4.65 -13.73
CA MET A 205 -5.27 3.51 -13.56
C MET A 205 -6.64 3.79 -14.20
N ARG A 206 -7.43 2.71 -14.34
CA ARG A 206 -8.87 2.81 -14.62
C ARG A 206 -9.66 2.68 -13.32
N ASN A 207 -10.83 3.32 -13.31
CA ASN A 207 -11.87 3.07 -12.31
C ASN A 207 -13.02 2.32 -12.99
N GLU A 208 -13.19 1.06 -12.62
CA GLU A 208 -14.23 0.18 -13.15
C GLU A 208 -15.35 0.01 -12.12
N ALA A 209 -16.58 -0.24 -12.56
CA ALA A 209 -17.69 -0.47 -11.66
C ALA A 209 -18.55 -1.64 -12.16
N VAL A 210 -18.99 -2.47 -11.23
CA VAL A 210 -19.91 -3.60 -11.45
C VAL A 210 -21.10 -3.46 -10.54
N ASP A 211 -22.30 -3.66 -11.08
CA ASP A 211 -23.53 -3.68 -10.29
C ASP A 211 -23.61 -4.91 -9.39
N CYS A 212 -24.13 -4.76 -8.17
CA CYS A 212 -24.27 -5.86 -7.23
C CYS A 212 -25.15 -7.02 -7.74
N SER A 213 -26.03 -6.78 -8.71
CA SER A 213 -26.82 -7.83 -9.34
C SER A 213 -25.98 -8.89 -10.06
N GLU A 214 -24.75 -8.56 -10.44
CA GLU A 214 -23.81 -9.53 -11.03
C GLU A 214 -23.40 -10.62 -10.02
N ILE A 215 -23.36 -10.32 -8.74
CA ILE A 215 -23.13 -11.32 -7.68
C ILE A 215 -24.27 -12.33 -7.68
N GLU A 216 -25.52 -11.84 -7.66
CA GLU A 216 -26.71 -12.67 -7.69
C GLU A 216 -26.75 -13.53 -8.96
N ARG A 217 -26.53 -12.93 -10.13
CA ARG A 217 -26.52 -13.63 -11.42
C ARG A 217 -25.51 -14.78 -11.39
N ARG A 218 -24.29 -14.54 -10.91
CA ARG A 218 -23.25 -15.58 -10.86
C ARG A 218 -23.60 -16.70 -9.88
N ILE A 219 -24.16 -16.36 -8.72
CA ILE A 219 -24.59 -17.35 -7.73
C ILE A 219 -25.74 -18.21 -8.30
N GLU A 220 -26.77 -17.58 -8.85
CA GLU A 220 -27.97 -18.25 -9.39
C GLU A 220 -27.64 -19.15 -10.58
N LEU A 221 -26.75 -18.71 -11.47
CA LEU A 221 -26.36 -19.46 -12.66
C LEU A 221 -25.18 -20.41 -12.43
N GLY A 222 -24.61 -20.46 -11.21
CA GLY A 222 -23.47 -21.32 -10.88
C GLY A 222 -22.16 -20.90 -11.57
N ILE A 223 -21.98 -19.60 -11.82
CA ILE A 223 -20.78 -19.04 -12.49
C ILE A 223 -19.67 -18.79 -11.44
N TYR A 224 -19.13 -19.87 -10.93
CA TYR A 224 -17.96 -19.92 -10.02
C TYR A 224 -17.33 -21.31 -10.12
N ASP A 225 -16.05 -21.45 -9.75
CA ASP A 225 -15.36 -22.74 -9.75
C ASP A 225 -15.93 -23.65 -8.66
N HIS A 226 -16.67 -24.68 -9.06
CA HIS A 226 -17.33 -25.60 -8.13
C HIS A 226 -16.35 -26.45 -7.33
N GLU A 227 -15.22 -26.86 -7.90
CA GLU A 227 -14.19 -27.64 -7.18
C GLU A 227 -13.49 -26.77 -6.14
N GLU A 228 -13.22 -25.51 -6.46
CA GLU A 228 -12.67 -24.56 -5.49
C GLU A 228 -13.68 -24.28 -4.38
N TYR A 229 -14.96 -24.14 -4.70
CA TYR A 229 -16.02 -23.94 -3.71
C TYR A 229 -16.05 -25.07 -2.66
N GLU A 230 -15.96 -26.32 -3.09
CA GLU A 230 -15.92 -27.47 -2.16
C GLU A 230 -14.68 -27.41 -1.25
N ARG A 231 -13.51 -27.06 -1.80
CA ARG A 231 -12.28 -26.85 -0.99
C ARG A 231 -12.45 -25.71 0.01
N ALA A 232 -13.05 -24.60 -0.44
CA ALA A 232 -13.30 -23.44 0.42
C ALA A 232 -14.26 -23.76 1.57
N MET A 233 -15.35 -24.49 1.30
CA MET A 233 -16.29 -24.92 2.34
C MET A 233 -15.65 -25.86 3.33
N ALA A 234 -14.81 -26.81 2.89
CA ALA A 234 -14.05 -27.70 3.77
C ALA A 234 -13.05 -26.92 4.64
N TRP A 235 -12.45 -25.86 4.13
CA TRP A 235 -11.57 -24.97 4.89
C TRP A 235 -12.37 -24.15 5.92
N VAL A 236 -13.52 -23.60 5.53
CA VAL A 236 -14.43 -22.86 6.43
C VAL A 236 -14.90 -23.75 7.58
N GLU A 237 -15.25 -25.00 7.30
CA GLU A 237 -15.64 -25.96 8.34
C GLU A 237 -14.54 -26.13 9.41
N ARG A 238 -13.30 -26.28 8.96
CA ARG A 238 -12.15 -26.49 9.86
C ARG A 238 -11.72 -25.23 10.60
N ASN A 239 -11.69 -24.07 9.92
CA ASN A 239 -11.00 -22.88 10.40
C ASN A 239 -11.95 -21.76 10.88
N CYS A 240 -13.20 -21.75 10.41
CA CYS A 240 -14.17 -20.72 10.77
C CYS A 240 -15.28 -21.26 11.68
N LYS A 241 -16.00 -22.29 11.25
CA LYS A 241 -17.10 -22.88 12.04
C LYS A 241 -16.64 -23.51 13.35
N SER A 242 -15.44 -24.09 13.37
CA SER A 242 -14.84 -24.61 14.61
C SER A 242 -14.47 -23.52 15.61
N ARG A 243 -14.41 -22.26 15.18
CA ARG A 243 -14.08 -21.07 15.97
C ARG A 243 -15.23 -20.06 15.95
N GLU A 244 -16.47 -20.53 15.73
CA GLU A 244 -17.65 -19.68 15.75
C GLU A 244 -17.94 -19.21 17.17
N GLY A 245 -18.06 -17.89 17.34
CA GLY A 245 -18.44 -17.25 18.58
C GLY A 245 -19.93 -17.40 18.89
N LYS A 246 -20.28 -17.11 20.13
CA LYS A 246 -21.69 -17.09 20.53
C LYS A 246 -22.43 -16.00 19.75
N ASP A 247 -23.60 -16.34 19.22
CA ASP A 247 -24.49 -15.37 18.61
C ASP A 247 -24.88 -14.27 19.63
N CYS A 248 -24.50 -13.04 19.34
CA CYS A 248 -24.69 -11.88 20.21
C CYS A 248 -25.97 -11.11 19.92
N ASN A 249 -26.75 -11.55 18.93
CA ASN A 249 -28.03 -10.94 18.59
C ASN A 249 -29.06 -11.09 19.71
N PRO A 250 -30.06 -10.21 19.80
CA PRO A 250 -31.26 -10.44 20.60
C PRO A 250 -31.90 -11.80 20.26
N ALA A 251 -32.48 -12.48 21.22
CA ALA A 251 -32.97 -13.86 21.07
C ALA A 251 -33.89 -14.09 19.86
N HIS A 252 -34.68 -13.09 19.49
CA HIS A 252 -35.59 -13.16 18.33
C HIS A 252 -34.92 -12.92 16.98
N LEU A 253 -33.65 -12.48 17.00
CA LEU A 253 -32.81 -12.27 15.81
C LEU A 253 -31.65 -13.27 15.70
N CYS A 254 -31.47 -14.16 16.68
CA CYS A 254 -30.43 -15.19 16.60
C CYS A 254 -30.64 -16.09 15.38
N PHE A 255 -29.54 -16.49 14.76
CA PHE A 255 -29.56 -17.40 13.62
C PHE A 255 -29.83 -18.83 14.04
N SER A 256 -30.68 -19.53 13.29
CA SER A 256 -30.72 -21.00 13.34
C SER A 256 -29.43 -21.60 12.74
N ARG A 257 -29.23 -22.90 12.94
CA ARG A 257 -28.08 -23.59 12.33
C ARG A 257 -28.16 -23.56 10.80
N GLU A 258 -29.33 -23.80 10.26
CA GLU A 258 -29.61 -23.81 8.81
C GLU A 258 -29.34 -22.42 8.20
N GLU A 259 -29.77 -21.34 8.87
CA GLU A 259 -29.48 -19.98 8.42
C GLU A 259 -27.97 -19.69 8.41
N LYS A 260 -27.23 -20.09 9.46
CA LYS A 260 -25.78 -19.93 9.50
C LYS A 260 -25.08 -20.70 8.37
N ASP A 261 -25.47 -21.92 8.10
CA ASP A 261 -24.91 -22.74 7.03
C ASP A 261 -25.20 -22.13 5.65
N ALA A 262 -26.40 -21.58 5.45
CA ALA A 262 -26.75 -20.86 4.23
C ALA A 262 -25.93 -19.58 4.04
N VAL A 263 -25.70 -18.82 5.12
CA VAL A 263 -24.84 -17.62 5.11
C VAL A 263 -23.40 -18.00 4.77
N TRP A 264 -22.82 -19.03 5.38
CA TRP A 264 -21.45 -19.52 5.05
C TRP A 264 -21.33 -19.90 3.57
N ALA A 265 -22.31 -20.66 3.06
CA ALA A 265 -22.33 -21.05 1.65
C ALA A 265 -22.40 -19.82 0.71
N TYR A 266 -23.13 -18.78 1.11
CA TYR A 266 -23.27 -17.56 0.33
C TYR A 266 -22.00 -16.72 0.33
N VAL A 267 -21.44 -16.40 1.51
CA VAL A 267 -20.25 -15.51 1.62
C VAL A 267 -19.00 -16.12 0.99
N VAL A 268 -18.85 -17.44 1.00
CA VAL A 268 -17.77 -18.14 0.27
C VAL A 268 -17.89 -17.92 -1.24
N LYS A 269 -19.09 -18.14 -1.80
CA LYS A 269 -19.33 -17.88 -3.23
C LYS A 269 -19.07 -16.41 -3.58
N MET A 270 -19.57 -15.50 -2.75
CA MET A 270 -19.37 -14.05 -2.93
C MET A 270 -17.88 -13.69 -2.94
N THR A 271 -17.09 -14.26 -2.04
CA THR A 271 -15.63 -14.03 -1.99
C THR A 271 -14.93 -14.48 -3.28
N MET A 272 -15.27 -15.68 -3.78
CA MET A 272 -14.75 -16.19 -5.03
C MET A 272 -15.14 -15.29 -6.20
N ILE A 273 -16.40 -14.88 -6.27
CA ILE A 273 -16.92 -13.99 -7.33
C ILE A 273 -16.21 -12.64 -7.30
N PHE A 274 -15.98 -12.04 -6.12
CA PHE A 274 -15.24 -10.78 -6.01
C PHE A 274 -13.82 -10.89 -6.58
N ARG A 275 -13.09 -11.95 -6.19
CA ARG A 275 -11.76 -12.22 -6.73
C ARG A 275 -11.80 -12.40 -8.25
N ASP A 276 -12.72 -13.21 -8.74
CA ASP A 276 -12.84 -13.54 -10.17
C ASP A 276 -13.27 -12.33 -11.02
N LEU A 277 -14.13 -11.46 -10.49
CA LEU A 277 -14.44 -10.16 -11.11
C LEU A 277 -13.20 -9.29 -11.24
N MET A 278 -12.35 -9.25 -10.20
CA MET A 278 -11.13 -8.45 -10.22
C MET A 278 -10.07 -9.00 -11.19
N GLN A 279 -9.71 -10.27 -11.01
CA GLN A 279 -8.51 -10.86 -11.61
C GLN A 279 -8.80 -11.79 -12.79
N GLY A 280 -10.06 -12.20 -12.95
CA GLY A 280 -10.46 -13.26 -13.88
C GLY A 280 -10.21 -14.66 -13.32
N ASN A 281 -10.82 -15.66 -13.97
CA ASN A 281 -10.66 -17.07 -13.63
C ASN A 281 -10.76 -17.94 -14.89
N PRO A 282 -9.66 -18.55 -15.37
CA PRO A 282 -9.66 -19.37 -16.59
C PRO A 282 -10.49 -20.66 -16.48
N VAL A 283 -10.88 -21.07 -15.26
CA VAL A 283 -11.80 -22.21 -15.06
C VAL A 283 -13.16 -21.89 -15.64
N LEU A 284 -13.65 -20.67 -15.47
CA LEU A 284 -14.95 -20.23 -15.97
C LEU A 284 -15.03 -20.35 -17.52
N ALA A 285 -13.95 -20.03 -18.24
CA ALA A 285 -13.91 -20.24 -19.69
C ALA A 285 -14.07 -21.70 -20.07
N ARG A 286 -13.48 -22.64 -19.30
CA ARG A 286 -13.66 -24.09 -19.53
C ARG A 286 -15.08 -24.57 -19.23
N MET A 287 -15.81 -23.84 -18.40
CA MET A 287 -17.22 -24.11 -18.10
C MET A 287 -18.17 -23.47 -19.12
N GLY A 288 -17.66 -22.71 -20.10
CA GLY A 288 -18.45 -22.04 -21.12
C GLY A 288 -18.80 -20.57 -20.80
N PHE A 289 -18.16 -19.97 -19.79
CA PHE A 289 -18.33 -18.58 -19.39
C PHE A 289 -17.07 -17.76 -19.74
N GLU A 290 -16.82 -17.61 -21.03
CA GLU A 290 -15.59 -16.98 -21.53
C GLU A 290 -15.50 -15.49 -21.21
N GLU A 291 -16.62 -14.79 -21.21
CA GLU A 291 -16.69 -13.36 -20.86
C GLU A 291 -16.42 -13.15 -19.36
N GLU A 292 -17.06 -13.94 -18.52
CA GLU A 292 -16.91 -13.86 -17.06
C GLU A 292 -15.51 -14.29 -16.58
N ALA A 293 -14.82 -15.10 -17.39
CA ALA A 293 -13.45 -15.54 -17.10
C ALA A 293 -12.40 -14.43 -17.23
N ALA A 294 -12.70 -13.35 -17.96
CA ALA A 294 -11.72 -12.31 -18.28
C ALA A 294 -11.31 -11.43 -17.08
N GLY A 295 -12.25 -11.11 -16.20
CA GLY A 295 -12.04 -10.17 -15.10
C GLY A 295 -11.80 -8.71 -15.56
N HIS A 296 -11.50 -7.83 -14.62
CA HIS A 296 -11.34 -6.38 -14.87
C HIS A 296 -9.88 -5.90 -14.78
N ASN A 297 -8.88 -6.80 -14.73
CA ASN A 297 -7.48 -6.46 -14.49
C ASN A 297 -7.28 -5.57 -13.27
N ALA A 298 -8.09 -5.78 -12.22
CA ALA A 298 -8.08 -4.98 -11.02
C ALA A 298 -7.09 -5.53 -9.98
N ILE A 299 -6.27 -4.63 -9.42
CA ILE A 299 -5.30 -4.95 -8.35
C ILE A 299 -5.77 -4.46 -6.98
N SER A 300 -6.87 -3.73 -6.95
CA SER A 300 -7.59 -3.33 -5.75
C SER A 300 -9.06 -3.15 -6.09
N GLY A 301 -9.91 -3.18 -5.09
CA GLY A 301 -11.35 -2.96 -5.24
C GLY A 301 -12.03 -2.65 -3.92
N GLY A 302 -13.34 -2.62 -3.95
CA GLY A 302 -14.15 -2.44 -2.76
C GLY A 302 -15.60 -2.86 -3.02
N PHE A 303 -16.29 -3.22 -1.95
CA PHE A 303 -17.68 -3.63 -2.00
C PHE A 303 -18.54 -2.67 -1.18
N GLN A 304 -19.70 -2.33 -1.72
CA GLN A 304 -20.66 -1.42 -1.06
C GLN A 304 -20.99 -1.85 0.37
N GLY A 305 -21.13 -3.14 0.62
CA GLY A 305 -21.36 -3.69 1.97
C GLY A 305 -22.69 -3.31 2.55
N GLN A 306 -22.68 -2.38 3.51
CA GLN A 306 -23.84 -2.06 4.34
C GLN A 306 -24.98 -1.35 3.60
N ARG A 307 -26.18 -1.51 4.14
CA ARG A 307 -27.49 -0.97 3.71
C ARG A 307 -27.86 -1.39 2.27
N GLN A 308 -29.11 -1.33 1.94
CA GLN A 308 -29.73 -1.90 0.73
C GLN A 308 -29.29 -3.35 0.45
N TRP A 309 -27.99 -3.60 0.23
CA TRP A 309 -27.47 -4.94 0.06
C TRP A 309 -27.65 -5.77 1.35
N THR A 310 -27.12 -5.31 2.46
CA THR A 310 -27.17 -6.05 3.75
C THR A 310 -28.54 -6.02 4.43
N ASP A 311 -29.46 -5.22 3.95
CA ASP A 311 -30.88 -5.34 4.32
C ASP A 311 -31.53 -6.59 3.71
N PHE A 312 -30.90 -7.20 2.69
CA PHE A 312 -31.42 -8.32 1.93
C PHE A 312 -30.48 -9.53 1.84
N ARG A 313 -29.18 -9.32 1.70
CA ARG A 313 -28.14 -10.35 1.51
C ARG A 313 -27.07 -10.27 2.59
N PRO A 314 -26.28 -11.36 2.77
CA PRO A 314 -25.15 -11.33 3.68
C PRO A 314 -24.16 -10.20 3.40
N ASP A 315 -23.54 -9.68 4.46
CA ASP A 315 -22.51 -8.63 4.37
C ASP A 315 -21.23 -9.10 3.67
N GLY A 316 -20.32 -8.15 3.48
CA GLY A 316 -19.00 -8.40 2.86
C GLY A 316 -17.90 -8.80 3.82
N ASP A 317 -18.13 -8.85 5.12
CA ASP A 317 -17.12 -8.92 6.16
C ASP A 317 -16.16 -10.12 5.98
N PHE A 318 -16.71 -11.31 5.75
CA PHE A 318 -15.88 -12.49 5.46
C PHE A 318 -15.06 -12.32 4.19
N SER A 319 -15.69 -11.81 3.11
CA SER A 319 -15.01 -11.61 1.82
C SER A 319 -13.87 -10.63 1.93
N GLU A 320 -14.08 -9.51 2.61
CA GLU A 320 -13.10 -8.46 2.83
C GLU A 320 -11.96 -8.96 3.72
N ALA A 321 -12.26 -9.69 4.80
CA ALA A 321 -11.25 -10.29 5.66
C ALA A 321 -10.36 -11.26 4.87
N ILE A 322 -10.94 -12.16 4.09
CA ILE A 322 -10.19 -13.15 3.32
C ILE A 322 -9.40 -12.50 2.19
N LEU A 323 -9.99 -11.61 1.38
CA LEU A 323 -9.28 -10.97 0.26
C LEU A 323 -8.06 -10.17 0.74
N ASN A 324 -8.19 -9.43 1.84
CA ASN A 324 -7.10 -8.66 2.42
C ASN A 324 -6.03 -9.51 3.13
N SER A 325 -6.29 -10.80 3.42
CA SER A 325 -5.33 -11.68 4.09
C SER A 325 -4.32 -12.28 3.12
N SER A 326 -3.16 -12.66 3.65
CA SER A 326 -2.07 -13.30 2.89
C SER A 326 -2.26 -14.82 2.72
N PHE A 327 -3.43 -15.34 3.05
CA PHE A 327 -3.78 -16.76 2.93
C PHE A 327 -5.30 -16.95 2.83
N ASP A 328 -5.70 -18.07 2.23
CA ASP A 328 -7.08 -18.55 2.18
C ASP A 328 -7.13 -20.10 2.05
N TRP A 329 -8.22 -20.63 1.55
CA TRP A 329 -8.39 -22.10 1.30
C TRP A 329 -7.47 -22.70 0.23
N ASN A 330 -6.79 -21.87 -0.56
CA ASN A 330 -5.76 -22.27 -1.52
C ASN A 330 -4.34 -22.21 -0.92
N GLY A 331 -4.20 -21.87 0.38
CA GLY A 331 -2.94 -21.71 1.07
C GLY A 331 -2.44 -20.26 1.12
N ILE A 332 -1.13 -20.10 1.32
CA ILE A 332 -0.47 -18.78 1.38
C ILE A 332 -0.49 -18.15 -0.02
N ARG A 333 -0.91 -16.90 -0.10
CA ARG A 333 -1.05 -16.15 -1.35
C ARG A 333 -0.86 -14.64 -1.14
N ARG A 334 -0.69 -13.93 -2.24
CA ARG A 334 -0.70 -12.48 -2.25
C ARG A 334 -2.05 -11.93 -1.74
N PRO A 335 -2.07 -10.99 -0.78
CA PRO A 335 -3.27 -10.30 -0.37
C PRO A 335 -3.78 -9.38 -1.49
N ILE A 336 -5.09 -9.18 -1.53
CA ILE A 336 -5.74 -8.31 -2.50
C ILE A 336 -6.33 -7.13 -1.73
N PRO A 337 -5.79 -5.91 -1.83
CA PRO A 337 -6.36 -4.75 -1.17
C PRO A 337 -7.82 -4.54 -1.57
N PHE A 338 -8.73 -4.68 -0.60
CA PHE A 338 -10.16 -4.62 -0.84
C PHE A 338 -10.84 -3.78 0.25
N ALA A 339 -11.46 -2.68 -0.18
CA ALA A 339 -12.00 -1.68 0.74
C ALA A 339 -13.37 -2.08 1.29
N THR A 340 -13.51 -2.02 2.60
CA THR A 340 -14.81 -2.08 3.29
C THR A 340 -15.66 -0.88 2.85
N GLU A 341 -16.97 -1.11 2.72
CA GLU A 341 -17.97 -0.07 2.40
C GLU A 341 -17.68 0.67 1.07
N ASN A 342 -16.81 0.11 0.24
CA ASN A 342 -16.27 0.71 -0.98
C ASN A 342 -15.76 2.14 -0.76
N ASP A 343 -15.11 2.41 0.40
CA ASP A 343 -14.35 3.65 0.56
C ASP A 343 -13.13 3.62 -0.36
N THR A 344 -13.34 4.08 -1.58
CA THR A 344 -12.40 4.00 -2.68
C THR A 344 -11.08 4.71 -2.39
N LEU A 345 -11.11 5.88 -1.73
CA LEU A 345 -9.87 6.60 -1.35
C LEU A 345 -9.08 5.84 -0.30
N ASN A 346 -9.75 5.16 0.64
CA ASN A 346 -9.06 4.29 1.58
C ASN A 346 -8.52 3.02 0.90
N GLY A 347 -9.28 2.43 -0.03
CA GLY A 347 -8.84 1.31 -0.85
C GLY A 347 -7.61 1.62 -1.69
N VAL A 348 -7.55 2.82 -2.31
CA VAL A 348 -6.35 3.29 -3.00
C VAL A 348 -5.19 3.49 -2.01
N THR A 349 -5.45 4.01 -0.82
CA THR A 349 -4.41 4.15 0.22
C THR A 349 -3.85 2.78 0.63
N MET A 350 -4.71 1.78 0.82
CA MET A 350 -4.29 0.38 1.06
C MET A 350 -3.45 -0.16 -0.10
N LEU A 351 -3.87 0.09 -1.35
CA LEU A 351 -3.12 -0.33 -2.53
C LEU A 351 -1.71 0.27 -2.57
N LEU A 352 -1.57 1.57 -2.34
CA LEU A 352 -0.26 2.24 -2.33
C LEU A 352 0.66 1.65 -1.23
N LEU A 353 0.13 1.44 -0.02
CA LEU A 353 0.85 0.81 1.08
C LEU A 353 1.21 -0.66 0.75
N HIS A 354 0.31 -1.41 0.12
CA HIS A 354 0.55 -2.79 -0.30
C HIS A 354 1.69 -2.87 -1.33
N LEU A 355 1.62 -2.07 -2.40
CA LEU A 355 2.65 -2.05 -3.43
C LEU A 355 4.03 -1.60 -2.90
N LEU A 356 4.04 -0.74 -1.88
CA LEU A 356 5.26 -0.27 -1.23
C LEU A 356 5.89 -1.32 -0.30
N THR A 357 5.06 -2.11 0.39
CA THR A 357 5.50 -3.02 1.47
C THR A 357 5.37 -4.50 1.12
N CYS A 358 4.61 -4.84 0.08
CA CYS A 358 4.22 -6.20 -0.30
C CYS A 358 3.54 -6.99 0.84
N ARG A 359 2.91 -6.29 1.79
CA ARG A 359 2.25 -6.87 2.97
C ARG A 359 0.74 -6.71 2.87
N ALA A 360 0.02 -7.47 3.67
CA ALA A 360 -1.39 -7.23 3.92
C ALA A 360 -1.60 -5.86 4.59
N GLN A 361 -2.75 -5.24 4.34
CA GLN A 361 -3.08 -3.92 4.89
C GLN A 361 -4.37 -4.02 5.70
N LEU A 362 -4.45 -3.26 6.79
CA LEU A 362 -5.65 -3.17 7.60
C LEU A 362 -6.48 -1.96 7.17
N PHE A 363 -7.75 -2.19 6.90
CA PHE A 363 -8.77 -1.14 6.80
C PHE A 363 -9.34 -0.88 8.18
N ALA A 364 -9.45 0.37 8.63
CA ALA A 364 -10.03 0.68 9.93
C ALA A 364 -10.89 1.94 9.93
N ASP A 365 -11.99 1.90 10.70
CA ASP A 365 -12.63 3.10 11.24
C ASP A 365 -11.68 3.75 12.26
N VAL A 366 -11.42 5.03 12.12
CA VAL A 366 -10.77 5.86 13.13
C VAL A 366 -11.88 6.33 14.08
N ARG A 367 -12.27 5.45 15.00
CA ARG A 367 -13.60 5.54 15.62
C ARG A 367 -13.67 6.45 16.85
N THR A 368 -12.78 6.26 17.83
CA THR A 368 -12.92 6.94 19.12
C THR A 368 -11.57 7.20 19.77
N TYR A 369 -11.39 8.41 20.27
CA TYR A 369 -10.33 8.70 21.23
C TYR A 369 -10.81 8.37 22.64
N TRP A 370 -10.10 7.48 23.33
CA TRP A 370 -10.28 7.19 24.73
C TRP A 370 -9.21 7.91 25.55
N SER A 371 -9.62 8.94 26.30
CA SER A 371 -8.74 9.62 27.24
C SER A 371 -8.40 8.74 28.45
N PRO A 372 -7.26 8.93 29.11
CA PRO A 372 -6.93 8.21 30.35
C PRO A 372 -8.03 8.34 31.40
N GLU A 373 -8.63 9.53 31.56
CA GLU A 373 -9.71 9.81 32.50
C GLU A 373 -10.98 9.02 32.15
N ALA A 374 -11.30 8.92 30.85
CA ALA A 374 -12.48 8.15 30.41
C ALA A 374 -12.27 6.65 30.67
N VAL A 375 -11.09 6.12 30.37
CA VAL A 375 -10.77 4.72 30.65
C VAL A 375 -10.86 4.43 32.14
N ARG A 376 -10.20 5.23 33.00
CA ARG A 376 -10.29 5.08 34.45
C ARG A 376 -11.71 5.15 34.98
N ARG A 377 -12.50 6.10 34.48
CA ARG A 377 -13.92 6.26 34.89
C ARG A 377 -14.77 5.03 34.58
N VAL A 378 -14.56 4.39 33.44
CA VAL A 378 -15.45 3.29 32.98
C VAL A 378 -14.93 1.90 33.35
N THR A 379 -13.62 1.74 33.59
CA THR A 379 -12.98 0.45 33.87
C THR A 379 -12.39 0.34 35.27
N GLY A 380 -12.14 1.46 35.94
CA GLY A 380 -11.38 1.51 37.20
C GLY A 380 -9.87 1.24 37.02
N ARG A 381 -9.37 1.20 35.77
CA ARG A 381 -7.97 0.89 35.43
C ARG A 381 -7.29 2.09 34.78
N GLU A 382 -5.95 2.10 34.85
CA GLU A 382 -5.12 3.12 34.23
C GLU A 382 -4.51 2.62 32.93
N LEU A 383 -4.40 3.50 31.94
CA LEU A 383 -3.57 3.25 30.77
C LEU A 383 -2.09 3.46 31.11
N THR A 384 -1.22 2.60 30.60
CA THR A 384 0.22 2.60 30.92
C THR A 384 1.09 2.59 29.66
N GLY A 385 2.37 2.87 29.81
CA GLY A 385 3.33 2.84 28.71
C GLY A 385 2.98 3.82 27.60
N ARG A 386 3.00 3.37 26.34
CA ARG A 386 2.64 4.19 25.17
C ARG A 386 1.18 4.62 25.15
N ALA A 387 0.31 3.90 25.86
CA ALA A 387 -1.10 4.23 25.99
C ALA A 387 -1.39 5.31 27.06
N SER A 388 -0.42 5.71 27.88
CA SER A 388 -0.62 6.59 29.04
C SER A 388 -1.27 7.94 28.71
N GLY A 389 -1.10 8.44 27.49
CA GLY A 389 -1.74 9.66 26.97
C GLY A 389 -3.12 9.46 26.35
N GLY A 390 -3.67 8.24 26.42
CA GLY A 390 -4.89 7.84 25.74
C GLY A 390 -4.64 6.86 24.58
N ILE A 391 -5.71 6.45 23.92
CA ILE A 391 -5.66 5.54 22.76
C ILE A 391 -6.66 5.96 21.70
N ILE A 392 -6.32 5.75 20.45
CA ILE A 392 -7.28 5.78 19.34
C ILE A 392 -7.78 4.35 19.13
N HIS A 393 -9.08 4.16 19.23
CA HIS A 393 -9.73 2.89 18.94
C HIS A 393 -9.96 2.78 17.44
N LEU A 394 -9.22 1.87 16.82
CA LEU A 394 -9.36 1.47 15.44
C LEU A 394 -10.17 0.18 15.40
N ILE A 395 -11.20 0.15 14.59
CA ILE A 395 -12.14 -0.97 14.47
C ILE A 395 -12.56 -1.09 13.01
N ASN A 396 -13.10 -2.21 12.60
CA ASN A 396 -13.75 -2.30 11.30
C ASN A 396 -15.12 -2.97 11.48
N SER A 397 -16.04 -2.77 10.56
CA SER A 397 -17.42 -3.25 10.65
C SER A 397 -17.57 -4.77 10.47
N GLY A 398 -16.68 -5.54 11.11
CA GLY A 398 -16.67 -7.01 11.15
C GLY A 398 -15.63 -7.64 10.23
N SER A 399 -14.92 -6.85 9.42
CA SER A 399 -13.86 -7.33 8.55
C SER A 399 -12.49 -6.75 8.91
N CYS A 400 -11.45 -7.56 8.79
CA CYS A 400 -10.07 -7.12 8.87
C CYS A 400 -9.17 -8.23 8.35
N THR A 401 -8.04 -7.89 7.74
CA THR A 401 -7.03 -8.90 7.38
C THR A 401 -6.63 -9.72 8.62
N LEU A 402 -6.60 -11.03 8.49
CA LEU A 402 -6.26 -11.93 9.60
C LEU A 402 -4.77 -11.82 9.97
N ASP A 403 -3.93 -11.33 9.09
CA ASP A 403 -2.53 -10.98 9.36
C ASP A 403 -2.40 -9.93 10.48
N ALA A 404 -3.43 -9.08 10.67
CA ALA A 404 -3.45 -8.01 11.67
C ALA A 404 -3.64 -8.49 13.12
N THR A 405 -3.81 -9.78 13.37
CA THR A 405 -3.90 -10.35 14.72
C THR A 405 -2.65 -10.09 15.58
N GLY A 406 -1.50 -9.77 14.94
CA GLY A 406 -0.22 -9.58 15.63
C GLY A 406 0.41 -10.88 16.13
N ARG A 407 0.00 -12.03 15.61
CA ARG A 407 0.51 -13.36 16.02
C ARG A 407 1.69 -13.84 15.20
N ILE A 408 1.95 -13.20 14.06
CA ILE A 408 3.18 -13.41 13.28
C ILE A 408 4.33 -12.73 14.02
N SER A 409 5.49 -13.37 14.08
CA SER A 409 6.67 -12.84 14.75
C SER A 409 7.89 -12.83 13.82
N ASP A 410 8.79 -11.87 14.06
CA ASP A 410 10.12 -11.86 13.47
C ASP A 410 11.06 -12.86 14.16
N ALA A 411 12.32 -12.91 13.74
CA ALA A 411 13.32 -13.82 14.30
C ALA A 411 13.62 -13.57 15.79
N GLU A 412 13.36 -12.35 16.28
CA GLU A 412 13.52 -11.94 17.67
C GLU A 412 12.24 -12.14 18.50
N GLY A 413 11.17 -12.70 17.92
CA GLY A 413 9.89 -12.95 18.59
C GLY A 413 9.00 -11.70 18.75
N ARG A 414 9.34 -10.59 18.10
CA ARG A 414 8.53 -9.37 18.11
C ARG A 414 7.37 -9.48 17.13
N PRO A 415 6.17 -8.96 17.47
CA PRO A 415 5.06 -8.94 16.53
C PRO A 415 5.43 -8.20 15.25
N THR A 416 5.13 -8.80 14.12
CA THR A 416 5.39 -8.22 12.79
C THR A 416 4.31 -8.61 11.79
N MET A 417 4.36 -8.07 10.59
CA MET A 417 3.63 -8.54 9.44
C MET A 417 4.63 -8.82 8.32
N LYS A 418 4.57 -10.01 7.73
CA LYS A 418 5.50 -10.46 6.69
C LYS A 418 4.87 -10.32 5.31
N PRO A 419 5.65 -10.14 4.25
CA PRO A 419 5.19 -10.42 2.90
C PRO A 419 4.75 -11.89 2.80
N PHE A 420 3.79 -12.19 1.92
CA PHE A 420 3.19 -13.54 1.87
C PHE A 420 4.22 -14.65 1.60
N TRP A 421 5.27 -14.40 0.82
CA TRP A 421 6.32 -15.38 0.53
C TRP A 421 7.27 -15.69 1.71
N GLU A 422 7.17 -14.95 2.80
CA GLU A 422 7.91 -15.18 4.04
C GLU A 422 7.05 -15.85 5.12
N LEU A 423 5.74 -16.03 4.85
CA LEU A 423 4.83 -16.70 5.77
C LEU A 423 5.08 -18.21 5.80
N THR A 424 4.86 -18.76 6.98
CA THR A 424 4.88 -20.20 7.20
C THR A 424 3.47 -20.69 7.57
N GLU A 425 3.23 -22.00 7.44
CA GLU A 425 1.97 -22.61 7.91
C GLU A 425 1.73 -22.35 9.41
N ALA A 426 2.79 -22.25 10.22
CA ALA A 426 2.68 -21.92 11.63
C ALA A 426 2.20 -20.47 11.85
N ASP A 427 2.63 -19.52 11.01
CA ASP A 427 2.13 -18.14 11.04
C ASP A 427 0.63 -18.09 10.71
N VAL A 428 0.21 -18.83 9.69
CA VAL A 428 -1.21 -18.95 9.29
C VAL A 428 -2.06 -19.54 10.42
N GLU A 429 -1.62 -20.65 11.00
CA GLU A 429 -2.29 -21.31 12.15
C GLU A 429 -2.42 -20.36 13.35
N ALA A 430 -1.38 -19.57 13.63
CA ALA A 430 -1.38 -18.59 14.71
C ALA A 430 -2.41 -17.47 14.49
N CYS A 431 -2.54 -16.98 13.25
CA CYS A 431 -3.55 -15.98 12.88
C CYS A 431 -4.97 -16.55 12.98
N LEU A 432 -5.20 -17.72 12.39
CA LEU A 432 -6.49 -18.42 12.46
C LEU A 432 -6.88 -18.76 13.91
N GLY A 433 -5.91 -19.21 14.72
CA GLY A 433 -6.11 -19.52 16.13
C GLY A 433 -6.49 -18.34 17.01
N ALA A 434 -6.12 -17.13 16.60
CA ALA A 434 -6.45 -15.89 17.29
C ALA A 434 -7.78 -15.25 16.83
N THR A 435 -8.38 -15.76 15.75
CA THR A 435 -9.61 -15.22 15.18
C THR A 435 -10.84 -16.02 15.61
N THR A 436 -11.87 -15.30 16.05
CA THR A 436 -13.20 -15.86 16.33
C THR A 436 -14.19 -15.30 15.32
N TRP A 437 -15.04 -16.14 14.75
CA TRP A 437 -16.04 -15.75 13.78
C TRP A 437 -17.39 -15.60 14.45
N TYR A 438 -17.92 -14.39 14.49
CA TYR A 438 -19.21 -14.09 15.07
C TYR A 438 -20.28 -13.92 13.99
N PRO A 439 -21.50 -14.45 14.19
CA PRO A 439 -22.64 -14.06 13.39
C PRO A 439 -22.82 -12.54 13.44
N ALA A 440 -23.01 -11.92 12.29
CA ALA A 440 -23.17 -10.47 12.18
C ALA A 440 -24.39 -9.95 12.95
N GLY A 441 -24.33 -8.71 13.40
CA GLY A 441 -25.43 -8.05 14.11
C GLY A 441 -26.61 -7.77 13.18
N ARG A 442 -27.69 -8.53 13.29
CA ARG A 442 -28.91 -8.42 12.43
C ARG A 442 -29.64 -7.08 12.56
N GLU A 443 -29.36 -6.30 13.58
CA GLU A 443 -29.89 -4.93 13.68
C GLU A 443 -29.29 -4.02 12.60
N TYR A 444 -28.05 -4.28 12.18
CA TYR A 444 -27.33 -3.55 11.12
C TYR A 444 -27.33 -4.31 9.80
N MET A 445 -27.04 -5.62 9.83
CA MET A 445 -26.86 -6.51 8.69
C MET A 445 -28.01 -7.53 8.66
N ARG A 446 -29.19 -7.13 8.19
CA ARG A 446 -30.41 -7.98 8.22
C ARG A 446 -30.27 -9.27 7.42
N GLY A 447 -29.51 -9.23 6.33
CA GLY A 447 -29.19 -10.39 5.50
C GLY A 447 -28.20 -11.36 6.15
N GLY A 448 -27.62 -10.99 7.29
CA GLY A 448 -26.63 -11.79 8.01
C GLY A 448 -25.19 -11.54 7.57
N GLY A 449 -24.33 -12.47 7.93
CA GLY A 449 -22.91 -12.42 7.66
C GLY A 449 -22.08 -13.03 8.79
N PHE A 450 -20.77 -12.98 8.65
CA PHE A 450 -19.83 -13.41 9.69
C PHE A 450 -18.69 -12.41 9.83
N SER A 451 -18.55 -11.87 11.02
CA SER A 451 -17.50 -10.93 11.38
C SER A 451 -16.26 -11.65 11.91
N SER A 452 -15.07 -11.28 11.44
CA SER A 452 -13.80 -11.72 12.02
C SER A 452 -13.50 -10.89 13.28
N HIS A 453 -13.39 -11.53 14.43
CA HIS A 453 -13.09 -10.85 15.69
C HIS A 453 -11.72 -11.27 16.24
N PHE A 454 -10.91 -10.28 16.57
CA PHE A 454 -9.66 -10.42 17.31
C PHE A 454 -9.26 -9.08 17.93
N LEU A 455 -8.36 -9.12 18.89
CA LEU A 455 -7.61 -7.96 19.37
C LEU A 455 -6.20 -8.04 18.80
N THR A 456 -5.77 -7.02 18.06
CA THR A 456 -4.39 -6.91 17.58
C THR A 456 -3.43 -6.88 18.76
N ARG A 457 -2.43 -7.78 18.76
CA ARG A 457 -1.36 -7.77 19.76
C ARG A 457 -0.58 -6.46 19.69
N GLY A 458 -0.37 -5.82 20.82
CA GLY A 458 0.38 -4.57 20.90
C GLY A 458 1.88 -4.71 20.63
N GLU A 459 2.56 -3.59 20.65
CA GLU A 459 3.99 -3.40 20.37
C GLU A 459 4.37 -3.47 18.87
N MET A 460 3.41 -3.67 17.96
CA MET A 460 3.68 -3.56 16.53
C MET A 460 3.83 -2.10 16.10
N PRO A 461 4.93 -1.70 15.45
CA PRO A 461 5.00 -0.43 14.75
C PRO A 461 3.92 -0.36 13.66
N MET A 462 3.28 0.78 13.52
CA MET A 462 2.20 1.01 12.56
C MET A 462 2.36 2.35 11.88
N THR A 463 1.96 2.40 10.63
CA THR A 463 1.78 3.64 9.85
C THR A 463 0.34 3.70 9.37
N MET A 464 -0.43 4.63 9.89
CA MET A 464 -1.78 4.93 9.42
C MET A 464 -1.72 6.01 8.36
N CYS A 465 -2.34 5.77 7.21
CA CYS A 465 -2.40 6.70 6.09
C CYS A 465 -3.84 6.93 5.62
N ARG A 466 -4.08 8.09 5.00
CA ARG A 466 -5.35 8.39 4.35
C ARG A 466 -5.15 9.36 3.20
N LEU A 467 -5.64 8.99 2.01
CA LEU A 467 -5.85 9.90 0.89
C LEU A 467 -7.19 10.62 1.02
N ASN A 468 -7.17 11.94 0.84
CA ASN A 468 -8.36 12.76 0.75
C ASN A 468 -8.31 13.61 -0.52
N LEU A 469 -9.46 13.99 -1.06
CA LEU A 469 -9.58 14.98 -2.13
C LEU A 469 -10.03 16.31 -1.55
N VAL A 470 -9.23 17.36 -1.77
CA VAL A 470 -9.55 18.71 -1.30
C VAL A 470 -9.79 19.59 -2.52
N LYS A 471 -11.00 20.20 -2.60
CA LYS A 471 -11.35 21.06 -3.74
C LYS A 471 -10.37 22.23 -3.86
N GLY A 472 -9.78 22.35 -5.04
CA GLY A 472 -8.78 23.37 -5.34
C GLY A 472 -7.32 22.95 -5.07
N LEU A 473 -7.10 21.80 -4.38
CA LEU A 473 -5.77 21.23 -4.15
C LEU A 473 -5.59 19.89 -4.90
N GLY A 474 -6.64 19.10 -5.03
CA GLY A 474 -6.56 17.73 -5.51
C GLY A 474 -6.35 16.71 -4.38
N PRO A 475 -5.72 15.57 -4.65
CA PRO A 475 -5.43 14.59 -3.62
C PRO A 475 -4.38 15.10 -2.64
N VAL A 476 -4.57 14.76 -1.36
CA VAL A 476 -3.64 15.02 -0.28
C VAL A 476 -3.51 13.77 0.58
N LEU A 477 -2.32 13.51 1.12
CA LEU A 477 -2.05 12.35 1.95
C LEU A 477 -1.84 12.78 3.40
N GLN A 478 -2.44 12.04 4.34
CA GLN A 478 -2.15 12.13 5.78
C GLN A 478 -1.39 10.89 6.23
N ILE A 479 -0.42 11.04 7.12
CA ILE A 479 0.43 9.97 7.66
C ILE A 479 0.56 10.13 9.17
N ALA A 480 0.28 9.07 9.93
CA ALA A 480 0.51 9.01 11.36
C ALA A 480 1.23 7.70 11.72
N GLU A 481 2.50 7.79 12.05
CA GLU A 481 3.26 6.68 12.62
C GLU A 481 3.01 6.54 14.12
N GLY A 482 3.03 5.31 14.60
CA GLY A 482 2.86 4.97 16.00
C GLY A 482 2.95 3.48 16.24
N TRP A 483 2.18 2.98 17.20
CA TRP A 483 2.21 1.57 17.59
C TRP A 483 0.81 1.06 17.90
N ALA A 484 0.57 -0.21 17.60
CA ALA A 484 -0.47 -0.95 18.30
C ALA A 484 -0.07 -1.05 19.78
N VAL A 485 -1.01 -0.88 20.70
CA VAL A 485 -0.73 -0.92 22.13
C VAL A 485 -1.53 -2.00 22.83
N ASN A 486 -0.91 -2.65 23.83
CA ASN A 486 -1.62 -3.53 24.73
C ASN A 486 -2.35 -2.70 25.78
N VAL A 487 -3.54 -3.14 26.15
CA VAL A 487 -4.29 -2.66 27.30
C VAL A 487 -4.63 -3.83 28.22
N ASP A 488 -4.97 -3.52 29.47
CA ASP A 488 -5.46 -4.53 30.41
C ASP A 488 -6.70 -5.22 29.83
N GLU A 489 -6.84 -6.54 30.04
CA GLU A 489 -7.97 -7.32 29.51
C GLU A 489 -9.33 -6.73 29.92
N SER A 490 -9.44 -6.26 31.17
CA SER A 490 -10.68 -5.62 31.66
C SER A 490 -10.99 -4.28 30.95
N ILE A 491 -9.96 -3.57 30.46
CA ILE A 491 -10.13 -2.38 29.63
C ILE A 491 -10.70 -2.79 28.26
N PHE A 492 -10.06 -3.78 27.64
CA PHE A 492 -10.52 -4.29 26.34
C PHE A 492 -11.96 -4.78 26.41
N GLU A 493 -12.28 -5.67 27.36
CA GLU A 493 -13.64 -6.20 27.52
C GLU A 493 -14.69 -5.08 27.70
N THR A 494 -14.39 -4.09 28.55
CA THR A 494 -15.30 -2.98 28.79
C THR A 494 -15.53 -2.12 27.55
N ILE A 495 -14.47 -1.80 26.80
CA ILE A 495 -14.56 -1.01 25.57
C ILE A 495 -15.29 -1.80 24.49
N ASN A 496 -14.94 -3.07 24.32
CA ASN A 496 -15.54 -3.98 23.35
C ASN A 496 -17.05 -4.11 23.55
N LEU A 497 -17.51 -4.29 24.81
CA LEU A 497 -18.94 -4.33 25.15
C LEU A 497 -19.69 -3.01 24.86
N ARG A 498 -18.99 -1.88 24.89
CA ARG A 498 -19.56 -0.56 24.63
C ARG A 498 -19.58 -0.18 23.14
N THR A 499 -18.82 -0.92 22.33
CA THR A 499 -18.68 -0.66 20.90
C THR A 499 -19.46 -1.72 20.11
N ASP A 500 -18.77 -2.72 19.66
CA ASP A 500 -19.33 -3.94 19.10
C ASP A 500 -18.42 -5.12 19.46
N ARG A 501 -18.97 -6.10 20.16
CA ARG A 501 -18.23 -7.24 20.68
C ARG A 501 -17.85 -8.27 19.61
N THR A 502 -18.32 -8.10 18.39
CA THR A 502 -18.12 -9.03 17.29
C THR A 502 -17.05 -8.54 16.29
N TRP A 503 -16.62 -7.27 16.38
CA TRP A 503 -15.73 -6.66 15.41
C TRP A 503 -14.26 -6.69 15.82
N PRO A 504 -13.33 -6.78 14.86
CA PRO A 504 -11.89 -6.76 15.16
C PRO A 504 -11.45 -5.38 15.66
N THR A 505 -10.55 -5.39 16.64
CA THR A 505 -10.12 -4.18 17.35
C THR A 505 -8.60 -4.03 17.32
N THR A 506 -8.13 -2.81 17.09
CA THR A 506 -6.75 -2.38 17.29
C THR A 506 -6.72 -1.11 18.12
N PHE A 507 -5.92 -1.06 19.18
CA PHE A 507 -5.67 0.17 19.91
C PHE A 507 -4.39 0.82 19.41
N PHE A 508 -4.46 2.07 18.99
CA PHE A 508 -3.38 2.80 18.37
C PHE A 508 -2.93 3.98 19.23
N ALA A 509 -1.62 4.09 19.44
CA ALA A 509 -0.98 5.25 20.04
C ALA A 509 -0.02 5.87 19.00
N PRO A 510 -0.33 7.04 18.43
CA PRO A 510 0.55 7.72 17.50
C PRO A 510 1.82 8.22 18.19
N ARG A 511 2.93 8.27 17.45
CA ARG A 511 4.17 8.93 17.87
C ARG A 511 3.93 10.44 17.93
N LEU A 512 4.13 11.02 19.11
CA LEU A 512 3.91 12.44 19.34
C LEU A 512 5.20 13.22 19.07
N THR A 513 5.05 14.39 18.45
CA THR A 513 6.14 15.35 18.21
C THR A 513 6.10 16.54 19.17
N GLY A 514 5.02 16.67 19.94
CA GLY A 514 4.82 17.75 20.91
C GLY A 514 4.27 19.05 20.31
N HIS A 515 3.98 19.10 19.01
CA HIS A 515 3.45 20.28 18.34
C HIS A 515 2.43 19.94 17.23
N GLY A 516 1.69 20.93 16.77
CA GLY A 516 0.71 20.79 15.71
C GLY A 516 -0.35 19.72 15.99
N PRO A 517 -0.75 18.97 14.98
CA PRO A 517 -1.68 17.83 15.15
C PRO A 517 -1.13 16.72 16.04
N PHE A 518 0.19 16.60 16.18
CA PHE A 518 0.86 15.55 16.95
C PHE A 518 1.33 16.01 18.33
N ARG A 519 0.72 17.06 18.92
CA ARG A 519 1.04 17.50 20.27
C ARG A 519 0.52 16.55 21.34
N ASP A 520 -0.60 15.88 21.10
CA ASP A 520 -1.21 14.85 21.94
C ASP A 520 -2.09 13.93 21.08
N ILE A 521 -2.53 12.79 21.64
CA ILE A 521 -3.30 11.77 20.91
C ILE A 521 -4.69 12.28 20.47
N TYR A 522 -5.34 13.09 21.33
CA TYR A 522 -6.61 13.73 20.98
C TYR A 522 -6.47 14.60 19.73
N SER A 523 -5.40 15.37 19.64
CA SER A 523 -5.17 16.26 18.51
C SER A 523 -4.96 15.52 17.20
N VAL A 524 -4.33 14.33 17.23
CA VAL A 524 -4.22 13.46 16.05
C VAL A 524 -5.61 13.04 15.58
N MET A 525 -6.44 12.52 16.49
CA MET A 525 -7.82 12.13 16.16
C MET A 525 -8.64 13.30 15.63
N ASN A 526 -8.55 14.45 16.28
CA ASN A 526 -9.30 15.65 15.90
C ASN A 526 -8.88 16.24 14.55
N ALA A 527 -7.61 16.06 14.15
CA ALA A 527 -7.08 16.56 12.89
C ALA A 527 -7.17 15.53 11.75
N TRP A 528 -7.54 14.28 12.05
CA TRP A 528 -7.69 13.25 11.04
C TRP A 528 -8.88 13.55 10.11
N GLY A 529 -8.62 13.64 8.82
CA GLY A 529 -9.55 14.23 7.84
C GLY A 529 -10.61 13.28 7.29
N ALA A 530 -10.78 12.07 7.85
CA ALA A 530 -11.75 11.09 7.41
C ALA A 530 -12.17 10.15 8.53
N ASN A 531 -13.26 9.39 8.32
CA ASN A 531 -13.68 8.33 9.24
C ASN A 531 -12.83 7.06 9.14
N HIS A 532 -12.11 6.85 8.02
CA HIS A 532 -11.28 5.67 7.80
C HIS A 532 -9.80 5.99 7.71
N GLY A 533 -8.99 4.96 7.94
CA GLY A 533 -7.55 4.93 7.71
C GLY A 533 -7.09 3.57 7.21
N ALA A 534 -6.12 3.57 6.32
CA ALA A 534 -5.40 2.38 5.90
C ALA A 534 -4.13 2.22 6.76
N ILE A 535 -3.90 1.05 7.32
CA ILE A 535 -2.77 0.81 8.21
C ILE A 535 -1.83 -0.24 7.61
N SER A 536 -0.57 0.13 7.50
CA SER A 536 0.54 -0.79 7.27
C SER A 536 1.30 -1.04 8.57
N TYR A 537 1.81 -2.26 8.74
CA TYR A 537 2.65 -2.60 9.88
C TYR A 537 4.12 -2.33 9.55
N GLY A 538 4.79 -1.62 10.46
CA GLY A 538 6.08 -0.99 10.28
C GLY A 538 5.97 0.52 10.25
N HIS A 539 7.07 1.22 10.52
CA HIS A 539 7.20 2.66 10.28
C HIS A 539 7.67 2.83 8.82
N VAL A 540 6.72 3.08 7.93
CA VAL A 540 6.93 3.20 6.47
C VAL A 540 6.50 4.57 5.94
N GLY A 541 6.32 5.52 6.84
CA GLY A 541 5.85 6.87 6.49
C GLY A 541 6.80 7.62 5.59
N GLN A 542 8.12 7.47 5.79
CA GLN A 542 9.14 8.11 4.95
C GLN A 542 9.10 7.57 3.50
N GLU A 543 8.94 6.26 3.34
CA GLU A 543 8.77 5.63 2.03
C GLU A 543 7.47 6.07 1.37
N MET A 544 6.39 6.17 2.16
CA MET A 544 5.08 6.62 1.66
C MET A 544 5.12 8.10 1.23
N ALA A 545 5.84 8.97 1.96
CA ALA A 545 6.06 10.36 1.54
C ALA A 545 6.87 10.46 0.24
N THR A 546 7.87 9.60 0.06
CA THR A 546 8.63 9.51 -1.19
C THR A 546 7.74 9.06 -2.36
N LEU A 547 6.91 8.03 -2.16
CA LEU A 547 5.95 7.55 -3.16
C LEU A 547 4.93 8.65 -3.51
N ALA A 548 4.35 9.31 -2.52
CA ALA A 548 3.39 10.39 -2.71
C ALA A 548 3.98 11.55 -3.54
N SER A 549 5.22 11.96 -3.22
CA SER A 549 5.91 13.01 -3.98
C SER A 549 6.20 12.59 -5.44
N MET A 550 6.43 11.31 -5.68
CA MET A 550 6.63 10.73 -7.02
C MET A 550 5.33 10.78 -7.83
N LEU A 551 4.19 10.51 -7.20
CA LEU A 551 2.84 10.67 -7.77
C LEU A 551 2.36 12.13 -7.80
N ARG A 552 3.16 13.06 -7.29
CA ARG A 552 2.79 14.49 -7.17
C ARG A 552 1.56 14.72 -6.29
N ILE A 553 1.48 13.93 -5.21
CA ILE A 553 0.47 14.04 -4.15
C ILE A 553 1.15 14.65 -2.91
N PRO A 554 0.74 15.82 -2.43
CA PRO A 554 1.34 16.45 -1.27
C PRO A 554 0.96 15.71 0.02
N VAL A 555 1.87 15.67 1.00
CA VAL A 555 1.58 15.21 2.35
C VAL A 555 1.09 16.37 3.18
N ALA A 556 -0.14 16.28 3.70
CA ALA A 556 -0.83 17.37 4.40
C ALA A 556 -0.64 17.36 5.92
N MET A 557 -0.38 16.19 6.48
CA MET A 557 -0.25 15.98 7.93
C MET A 557 0.66 14.77 8.14
N HIS A 558 1.75 14.95 8.90
CA HIS A 558 2.63 13.84 9.24
C HIS A 558 3.41 14.10 10.54
N ASN A 559 3.88 13.01 11.17
CA ASN A 559 4.81 13.04 12.30
C ASN A 559 6.20 12.48 11.95
N LEU A 560 6.57 12.59 10.67
CA LEU A 560 7.87 12.17 10.16
C LEU A 560 8.94 13.21 10.50
N ASP A 561 10.18 12.76 10.59
CA ASP A 561 11.31 13.67 10.71
C ASP A 561 11.50 14.41 9.37
N ALA A 562 11.51 15.73 9.41
CA ALA A 562 11.63 16.57 8.23
C ALA A 562 12.99 16.41 7.52
N ASP A 563 14.05 16.14 8.28
CA ASP A 563 15.41 15.97 7.75
C ASP A 563 15.57 14.66 6.96
N ASP A 564 14.71 13.68 7.23
CA ASP A 564 14.70 12.38 6.55
C ASP A 564 13.76 12.32 5.34
N LEU A 565 12.99 13.38 5.05
CA LEU A 565 12.10 13.40 3.90
C LEU A 565 12.89 13.38 2.59
N PHE A 566 12.67 12.33 1.78
CA PHE A 566 13.31 12.17 0.49
C PHE A 566 12.31 12.47 -0.64
N ARG A 567 12.50 13.59 -1.31
CA ARG A 567 11.58 14.17 -2.31
C ARG A 567 12.36 14.68 -3.54
N PRO A 568 11.69 14.95 -4.68
CA PRO A 568 12.34 15.59 -5.81
C PRO A 568 13.01 16.90 -5.38
N SER A 569 14.21 17.16 -5.89
CA SER A 569 15.01 18.34 -5.51
C SER A 569 14.30 19.67 -5.76
N ALA A 570 13.42 19.72 -6.76
CA ALA A 570 12.61 20.89 -7.11
C ALA A 570 11.70 21.35 -5.96
N TRP A 571 11.26 20.44 -5.06
CA TRP A 571 10.34 20.80 -3.97
C TRP A 571 10.91 21.85 -3.04
N GLY A 572 12.23 21.82 -2.80
CA GLY A 572 12.92 22.82 -1.98
C GLY A 572 12.84 24.26 -2.51
N ALA A 573 12.62 24.46 -3.81
CA ALA A 573 12.43 25.79 -4.39
C ALA A 573 11.06 26.42 -4.05
N PHE A 574 10.11 25.62 -3.57
CA PHE A 574 8.75 26.06 -3.24
C PHE A 574 8.56 26.44 -1.77
N GLY A 575 9.58 26.36 -0.94
CA GLY A 575 9.57 26.81 0.45
C GLY A 575 10.39 25.95 1.39
N SER A 576 10.67 26.45 2.59
CA SER A 576 11.42 25.76 3.64
C SER A 576 10.56 24.79 4.46
N GLU A 577 9.27 25.10 4.62
CA GLU A 577 8.33 24.23 5.33
C GLU A 577 7.90 23.09 4.41
N PRO A 578 8.19 21.82 4.75
CA PRO A 578 7.99 20.68 3.87
C PRO A 578 6.58 20.56 3.31
N GLU A 579 5.55 20.60 4.16
CA GLU A 579 4.15 20.46 3.74
C GLU A 579 3.72 21.60 2.80
N GLY A 580 4.07 22.83 3.11
CA GLY A 580 3.77 23.98 2.25
C GLY A 580 4.53 23.94 0.91
N ALA A 581 5.77 23.45 0.91
CA ALA A 581 6.56 23.23 -0.30
C ALA A 581 5.92 22.15 -1.17
N ASP A 582 5.51 21.02 -0.59
CA ASP A 582 4.84 19.92 -1.29
C ASP A 582 3.55 20.38 -1.97
N TYR A 583 2.70 21.12 -1.27
CA TYR A 583 1.49 21.70 -1.84
C TYR A 583 1.77 22.56 -3.08
N ARG A 584 2.69 23.51 -2.94
CA ARG A 584 3.02 24.44 -4.03
C ARG A 584 3.66 23.71 -5.21
N ALA A 585 4.57 22.78 -4.94
CA ALA A 585 5.23 21.99 -5.97
C ALA A 585 4.21 21.12 -6.72
N CYS A 586 3.45 20.29 -6.01
CA CYS A 586 2.47 19.38 -6.61
C CYS A 586 1.41 20.13 -7.42
N ARG A 587 0.92 21.26 -6.92
CA ARG A 587 -0.03 22.12 -7.65
C ARG A 587 0.58 22.71 -8.93
N ASN A 588 1.84 23.11 -8.87
CA ASN A 588 2.51 23.74 -10.02
C ASN A 588 2.85 22.73 -11.11
N TYR A 589 3.32 21.54 -10.73
CA TYR A 589 3.63 20.46 -11.67
C TYR A 589 2.39 19.74 -12.20
N GLY A 590 1.30 19.74 -11.44
CA GLY A 590 0.09 18.98 -11.76
C GLY A 590 0.27 17.47 -11.65
N PRO A 591 -0.78 16.69 -11.99
CA PRO A 591 -0.75 15.22 -11.93
C PRO A 591 0.34 14.59 -12.82
N LEU A 592 0.79 13.39 -12.48
CA LEU A 592 1.89 12.71 -13.20
C LEU A 592 1.51 12.33 -14.63
N TYR A 593 0.26 11.92 -14.87
CA TYR A 593 -0.21 11.39 -16.17
C TYR A 593 -1.10 12.35 -16.97
N ARG A 594 -1.00 13.64 -16.70
CA ARG A 594 -1.76 14.68 -17.40
C ARG A 594 -0.99 15.31 -18.55
#